data_52e36525fcf75df4d8400ab508df4b95
#
_entry.id   52e36525fcf75df4d8400ab508df4b95
#
_cell.length_a   1.000
_cell.length_b   1.000
_cell.length_c   1.000
_cell.angle_alpha   90.00
_cell.angle_beta   90.00
_cell.angle_gamma   90.00
#
_symmetry.space_group_name_H-M   'P 1'
#
loop_
_entity.id
_entity.type
_entity.pdbx_description
1 polymer ?
#
loop_
_entity_poly.entity_id
_entity_poly.type
_entity_poly.pdbx_seq_one_letter_code
_entity_poly.pdbx_strand_id
1 'polypeptide(L)'
;MDHSELFWNAGIEELKRGYIRQGEQVVCLLDGQRYEQGIIYQDQGVFYDAERYMRLHIERTYGSVFDYLIGLDKKLTGLTDHQNRLLQLFYQGMGDTDIQKETGIGSASTIRNHRFGLKEKERQAKVFLTLMELLKEKDHHAPAMVEVPVRARMVDERYNITEDERQKVLTKYFPKGTDGRLKTFKMQEKHKLIVLREIADRFVKGQIYHEKDINAILQEVYDDYVTVRRYMIEYGLLDRKPDGSEYWLKES
;
A
#
# COMPACT_ATOMS: atom_id res chain seq x y z
N MET A 1 8.56 -11.00 -5.62
CA MET A 1 8.61 -9.79 -4.79
C MET A 1 7.20 -9.24 -4.75
N ASP A 2 6.64 -9.08 -3.55
CA ASP A 2 5.31 -8.51 -3.37
C ASP A 2 5.31 -7.03 -3.80
N HIS A 3 4.15 -6.51 -4.17
CA HIS A 3 3.97 -5.11 -4.57
C HIS A 3 4.45 -4.13 -3.48
N SER A 4 4.14 -4.40 -2.20
CA SER A 4 4.58 -3.57 -1.08
C SER A 4 6.10 -3.56 -0.92
N GLU A 5 6.77 -4.70 -1.15
CA GLU A 5 8.24 -4.76 -1.15
C GLU A 5 8.84 -3.90 -2.27
N LEU A 6 8.23 -3.94 -3.47
CA LEU A 6 8.69 -3.11 -4.59
C LEU A 6 8.55 -1.62 -4.25
N PHE A 7 7.43 -1.22 -3.64
CA PHE A 7 7.19 0.16 -3.24
C PHE A 7 8.21 0.65 -2.20
N TRP A 8 8.42 -0.12 -1.11
CA TRP A 8 9.30 0.29 -0.02
C TRP A 8 10.80 0.25 -0.38
N ASN A 9 11.18 -0.60 -1.35
CA ASN A 9 12.56 -0.69 -1.84
C ASN A 9 12.84 0.23 -3.02
N ALA A 10 11.83 0.89 -3.59
CA ALA A 10 12.00 1.80 -4.71
C ALA A 10 12.76 3.07 -4.31
N GLY A 11 13.61 3.56 -5.20
CA GLY A 11 14.29 4.83 -5.03
C GLY A 11 13.33 6.03 -5.18
N ILE A 12 13.73 7.20 -4.66
CA ILE A 12 12.89 8.42 -4.71
C ILE A 12 12.46 8.76 -6.15
N GLU A 13 13.35 8.63 -7.14
CA GLU A 13 13.02 8.93 -8.54
C GLU A 13 12.05 7.91 -9.14
N GLU A 14 12.09 6.66 -8.69
CA GLU A 14 11.13 5.63 -9.08
C GLU A 14 9.77 5.89 -8.44
N LEU A 15 9.74 6.22 -7.15
CA LEU A 15 8.50 6.62 -6.45
C LEU A 15 7.87 7.86 -7.09
N LYS A 16 8.64 8.89 -7.45
CA LYS A 16 8.16 10.08 -8.17
C LYS A 16 7.55 9.74 -9.52
N ARG A 17 8.14 8.78 -10.22
CA ARG A 17 7.67 8.29 -11.50
C ARG A 17 6.44 7.39 -11.37
N GLY A 18 6.29 6.71 -10.21
CA GLY A 18 5.19 5.80 -9.89
C GLY A 18 5.34 4.39 -10.44
N TYR A 19 6.46 4.07 -11.10
CA TYR A 19 6.72 2.74 -11.65
C TYR A 19 8.21 2.43 -11.72
N ILE A 20 8.54 1.14 -11.80
CA ILE A 20 9.90 0.62 -12.03
C ILE A 20 9.96 -0.24 -13.30
N ARG A 21 11.17 -0.44 -13.81
CA ARG A 21 11.47 -1.47 -14.80
C ARG A 21 12.01 -2.70 -14.11
N GLN A 22 11.39 -3.83 -14.32
CA GLN A 22 11.78 -5.13 -13.77
C GLN A 22 11.90 -6.15 -14.90
N GLY A 23 13.12 -6.39 -15.40
CA GLY A 23 13.34 -7.18 -16.61
C GLY A 23 12.62 -6.57 -17.81
N GLU A 24 11.83 -7.39 -18.49
CA GLU A 24 11.01 -6.97 -19.65
C GLU A 24 9.67 -6.32 -19.24
N GLN A 25 9.46 -6.02 -17.97
CA GLN A 25 8.20 -5.45 -17.49
C GLN A 25 8.38 -4.05 -16.90
N VAL A 26 7.37 -3.21 -17.13
CA VAL A 26 7.13 -1.96 -16.41
C VAL A 26 6.07 -2.24 -15.36
N VAL A 27 6.41 -2.05 -14.09
CA VAL A 27 5.56 -2.40 -12.94
C VAL A 27 5.15 -1.13 -12.20
N CYS A 28 3.86 -0.92 -12.04
CA CYS A 28 3.30 0.18 -11.24
C CYS A 28 3.63 -0.03 -9.76
N LEU A 29 4.19 0.97 -9.13
CA LEU A 29 4.47 0.97 -7.69
C LEU A 29 3.22 1.24 -6.84
N LEU A 30 2.13 1.73 -7.44
CA LEU A 30 0.94 2.15 -6.73
C LEU A 30 -0.09 1.01 -6.55
N ASP A 31 -0.10 0.04 -7.49
CA ASP A 31 -1.05 -1.08 -7.47
C ASP A 31 -0.48 -2.42 -7.98
N GLY A 32 0.75 -2.41 -8.50
CA GLY A 32 1.40 -3.61 -9.03
C GLY A 32 0.99 -3.98 -10.46
N GLN A 33 0.21 -3.14 -11.17
CA GLN A 33 -0.12 -3.35 -12.58
C GLN A 33 1.15 -3.48 -13.43
N ARG A 34 1.15 -4.37 -14.42
CA ARG A 34 2.32 -4.71 -15.22
C ARG A 34 2.04 -4.55 -16.70
N TYR A 35 3.01 -4.00 -17.42
CA TYR A 35 3.02 -3.90 -18.87
C TYR A 35 4.35 -4.40 -19.42
N GLU A 36 4.31 -5.21 -20.47
CA GLU A 36 5.48 -5.84 -21.08
C GLU A 36 6.12 -4.87 -22.09
N GLN A 37 7.44 -4.71 -22.00
CA GLN A 37 8.22 -3.91 -22.96
C GLN A 37 8.22 -4.61 -24.33
N GLY A 38 8.26 -3.80 -25.39
CA GLY A 38 8.18 -4.33 -26.77
C GLY A 38 6.75 -4.61 -27.24
N ILE A 39 5.77 -4.64 -26.36
CA ILE A 39 4.35 -4.68 -26.74
C ILE A 39 3.83 -3.26 -26.97
N ILE A 40 3.02 -3.09 -28.02
CA ILE A 40 2.31 -1.85 -28.30
C ILE A 40 0.88 -1.96 -27.76
N TYR A 41 0.54 -1.07 -26.85
CA TYR A 41 -0.78 -0.99 -26.23
C TYR A 41 -1.66 0.01 -26.97
N GLN A 42 -2.87 -0.39 -27.31
CA GLN A 42 -3.84 0.49 -27.97
C GLN A 42 -4.89 0.97 -26.99
N ASP A 43 -5.14 2.27 -27.00
CA ASP A 43 -6.21 2.88 -26.23
C ASP A 43 -6.81 4.06 -27.00
N GLN A 44 -8.16 4.08 -27.13
CA GLN A 44 -8.90 5.10 -27.88
C GLN A 44 -8.32 5.42 -29.28
N GLY A 45 -7.77 4.41 -29.96
CA GLY A 45 -7.18 4.57 -31.30
C GLY A 45 -5.73 5.08 -31.30
N VAL A 46 -5.13 5.35 -30.15
CA VAL A 46 -3.73 5.76 -29.99
C VAL A 46 -2.89 4.58 -29.54
N PHE A 47 -1.67 4.50 -30.06
CA PHE A 47 -0.71 3.45 -29.73
C PHE A 47 0.35 3.97 -28.76
N TYR A 48 0.68 3.17 -27.75
CA TYR A 48 1.59 3.51 -26.67
C TYR A 48 2.61 2.40 -26.44
N ASP A 49 3.85 2.76 -26.14
CA ASP A 49 4.78 1.84 -25.49
C ASP A 49 4.37 1.55 -24.03
N ALA A 50 4.98 0.54 -23.41
CA ALA A 50 4.66 0.12 -22.06
C ALA A 50 4.78 1.24 -21.01
N GLU A 51 5.81 2.10 -21.12
CA GLU A 51 6.00 3.17 -20.13
C GLU A 51 5.00 4.31 -20.29
N ARG A 52 4.68 4.69 -21.52
CA ARG A 52 3.68 5.72 -21.76
C ARG A 52 2.29 5.22 -21.38
N TYR A 53 2.01 3.94 -21.61
CA TYR A 53 0.76 3.32 -21.20
C TYR A 53 0.68 3.20 -19.68
N MET A 54 1.78 2.92 -18.99
CA MET A 54 1.87 2.96 -17.53
C MET A 54 1.57 4.35 -16.97
N ARG A 55 2.12 5.42 -17.56
CA ARG A 55 1.80 6.79 -17.15
C ARG A 55 0.32 7.12 -17.31
N LEU A 56 -0.26 6.68 -18.43
CA LEU A 56 -1.70 6.83 -18.68
C LEU A 56 -2.55 6.06 -17.66
N HIS A 57 -2.13 4.85 -17.29
CA HIS A 57 -2.76 4.07 -16.23
C HIS A 57 -2.74 4.83 -14.89
N ILE A 58 -1.59 5.34 -14.47
CA ILE A 58 -1.44 6.11 -13.23
C ILE A 58 -2.34 7.36 -13.25
N GLU A 59 -2.32 8.11 -14.33
CA GLU A 59 -3.15 9.32 -14.49
C GLU A 59 -4.64 9.03 -14.38
N ARG A 60 -5.11 7.97 -15.03
CA ARG A 60 -6.54 7.59 -15.01
C ARG A 60 -7.01 7.03 -13.68
N THR A 61 -6.16 6.25 -13.04
CA THR A 61 -6.53 5.54 -11.81
C THR A 61 -6.41 6.44 -10.58
N TYR A 62 -5.38 7.28 -10.55
CA TYR A 62 -4.99 8.04 -9.35
C TYR A 62 -4.95 9.56 -9.53
N GLY A 63 -5.11 10.06 -10.76
CA GLY A 63 -4.88 11.46 -11.10
C GLY A 63 -3.39 11.78 -11.22
N SER A 64 -2.63 11.55 -10.18
CA SER A 64 -1.17 11.67 -10.17
C SER A 64 -0.53 10.80 -9.09
N VAL A 65 0.78 10.62 -9.17
CA VAL A 65 1.56 10.00 -8.09
C VAL A 65 1.46 10.82 -6.80
N PHE A 66 1.41 12.14 -6.90
CA PHE A 66 1.23 13.01 -5.73
C PHE A 66 -0.12 12.74 -5.06
N ASP A 67 -1.22 12.67 -5.82
CA ASP A 67 -2.56 12.43 -5.29
C ASP A 67 -2.64 11.08 -4.58
N TYR A 68 -1.98 10.06 -5.12
CA TYR A 68 -1.87 8.77 -4.46
C TYR A 68 -1.12 8.87 -3.13
N LEU A 69 0.11 9.43 -3.13
CA LEU A 69 0.96 9.50 -1.95
C LEU A 69 0.38 10.36 -0.84
N ILE A 70 -0.24 11.49 -1.19
CA ILE A 70 -0.87 12.38 -0.19
C ILE A 70 -2.13 11.77 0.42
N GLY A 71 -2.74 10.79 -0.25
CA GLY A 71 -3.89 10.01 0.22
C GLY A 71 -3.53 8.84 1.13
N LEU A 72 -2.24 8.51 1.31
CA LEU A 72 -1.82 7.45 2.22
C LEU A 72 -2.11 7.81 3.68
N ASP A 73 -2.21 6.78 4.53
CA ASP A 73 -2.46 6.97 5.96
C ASP A 73 -1.43 7.90 6.61
N LYS A 74 -1.89 8.73 7.53
CA LYS A 74 -1.03 9.69 8.24
C LYS A 74 0.12 9.05 9.03
N LYS A 75 0.00 7.79 9.43
CA LYS A 75 1.09 7.06 10.07
C LYS A 75 2.22 6.73 9.09
N LEU A 76 1.90 6.59 7.81
CA LEU A 76 2.89 6.36 6.75
C LEU A 76 3.51 7.67 6.29
N THR A 77 2.70 8.70 6.09
CA THR A 77 3.17 10.01 5.61
C THR A 77 3.84 10.84 6.71
N GLY A 78 3.52 10.59 7.98
CA GLY A 78 3.94 11.41 9.11
C GLY A 78 3.37 12.83 9.08
N LEU A 79 2.32 13.08 8.28
CA LEU A 79 1.67 14.38 8.12
C LEU A 79 0.45 14.49 9.03
N THR A 80 0.24 15.68 9.60
CA THR A 80 -1.04 16.03 10.20
C THR A 80 -2.05 16.36 9.09
N ASP A 81 -3.35 16.26 9.36
CA ASP A 81 -4.42 16.58 8.40
C ASP A 81 -4.25 18.01 7.84
N HIS A 82 -3.83 18.94 8.71
CA HIS A 82 -3.53 20.32 8.32
C HIS A 82 -2.32 20.43 7.36
N GLN A 83 -1.23 19.70 7.64
CA GLN A 83 -0.05 19.66 6.76
C GLN A 83 -0.38 19.01 5.41
N ASN A 84 -1.19 17.95 5.42
CA ASN A 84 -1.68 17.28 4.22
C ASN A 84 -2.46 18.28 3.34
N ARG A 85 -3.44 19.01 3.91
CA ARG A 85 -4.22 20.02 3.17
C ARG A 85 -3.33 21.12 2.60
N LEU A 86 -2.38 21.64 3.38
CA LEU A 86 -1.46 22.66 2.89
C LEU A 86 -0.59 22.16 1.73
N LEU A 87 -0.07 20.92 1.78
CA LEU A 87 0.70 20.34 0.69
C LEU A 87 -0.12 20.22 -0.59
N GLN A 88 -1.40 19.85 -0.49
CA GLN A 88 -2.30 19.82 -1.66
C GLN A 88 -2.44 21.21 -2.31
N LEU A 89 -2.67 22.25 -1.49
CA LEU A 89 -2.80 23.63 -1.97
C LEU A 89 -1.47 24.14 -2.59
N PHE A 90 -0.33 23.79 -1.99
CA PHE A 90 0.98 24.11 -2.55
C PHE A 90 1.23 23.41 -3.88
N TYR A 91 0.83 22.15 -4.00
CA TYR A 91 0.96 21.38 -5.23
C TYR A 91 0.08 21.94 -6.36
N GLN A 92 -1.07 22.50 -6.04
CA GLN A 92 -1.95 23.22 -6.97
C GLN A 92 -1.38 24.58 -7.41
N GLY A 93 -0.21 24.98 -6.87
CA GLY A 93 0.44 26.26 -7.21
C GLY A 93 -0.21 27.48 -6.56
N MET A 94 -1.05 27.31 -5.56
CA MET A 94 -1.72 28.45 -4.89
C MET A 94 -0.73 29.32 -4.12
N GLY A 95 -0.91 30.64 -4.24
CA GLY A 95 -0.15 31.64 -3.48
C GLY A 95 -0.55 31.71 -2.01
N ASP A 96 0.35 32.18 -1.14
CA ASP A 96 0.11 32.24 0.30
C ASP A 96 -1.14 33.07 0.68
N THR A 97 -1.44 34.12 -0.09
CA THR A 97 -2.64 34.96 0.12
C THR A 97 -3.94 34.21 -0.18
N ASP A 98 -3.93 33.37 -1.23
CA ASP A 98 -5.11 32.62 -1.64
C ASP A 98 -5.33 31.43 -0.69
N ILE A 99 -4.25 30.79 -0.26
CA ILE A 99 -4.28 29.74 0.77
C ILE A 99 -4.83 30.31 2.09
N GLN A 100 -4.45 31.54 2.47
CA GLN A 100 -4.98 32.19 3.66
C GLN A 100 -6.50 32.36 3.58
N LYS A 101 -7.02 32.79 2.43
CA LYS A 101 -8.47 32.94 2.21
C LYS A 101 -9.19 31.59 2.22
N GLU A 102 -8.64 30.60 1.55
CA GLU A 102 -9.19 29.25 1.42
C GLU A 102 -9.28 28.52 2.79
N THR A 103 -8.23 28.64 3.59
CA THR A 103 -8.09 27.87 4.85
C THR A 103 -8.52 28.61 6.10
N GLY A 104 -8.75 29.93 6.02
CA GLY A 104 -9.02 30.77 7.18
C GLY A 104 -7.81 30.98 8.12
N ILE A 105 -6.59 30.60 7.69
CA ILE A 105 -5.37 30.79 8.47
C ILE A 105 -5.12 32.30 8.67
N GLY A 106 -4.81 32.72 9.89
CA GLY A 106 -4.80 34.10 10.30
C GLY A 106 -3.86 35.04 9.54
N SER A 107 -2.77 34.59 8.93
CA SER A 107 -1.86 35.45 8.15
C SER A 107 -0.99 34.69 7.14
N ALA A 108 -0.53 35.38 6.10
CA ALA A 108 0.44 34.85 5.13
C ALA A 108 1.79 34.48 5.80
N SER A 109 2.16 35.14 6.91
CA SER A 109 3.36 34.78 7.66
C SER A 109 3.21 33.40 8.33
N THR A 110 2.01 33.04 8.78
CA THR A 110 1.71 31.71 9.32
C THR A 110 1.88 30.64 8.25
N ILE A 111 1.44 30.89 7.03
CA ILE A 111 1.61 29.96 5.90
C ILE A 111 3.10 29.77 5.58
N ARG A 112 3.89 30.85 5.57
CA ARG A 112 5.36 30.76 5.42
C ARG A 112 6.01 29.92 6.52
N ASN A 113 5.55 30.03 7.76
CA ASN A 113 6.02 29.19 8.87
C ASN A 113 5.69 27.71 8.63
N HIS A 114 4.53 27.40 8.08
CA HIS A 114 4.20 26.01 7.69
C HIS A 114 5.09 25.50 6.57
N ARG A 115 5.38 26.32 5.52
CA ARG A 115 6.35 25.97 4.47
C ARG A 115 7.73 25.67 5.06
N PHE A 116 8.19 26.53 6.00
CA PHE A 116 9.45 26.32 6.70
C PHE A 116 9.45 25.00 7.48
N GLY A 117 8.40 24.72 8.25
CA GLY A 117 8.27 23.47 9.01
C GLY A 117 8.27 22.23 8.12
N LEU A 118 7.62 22.29 6.95
CA LEU A 118 7.67 21.19 5.97
C LEU A 118 9.08 21.03 5.37
N LYS A 119 9.78 22.13 5.12
CA LYS A 119 11.18 22.10 4.64
C LYS A 119 12.13 21.50 5.68
N GLU A 120 11.91 21.78 6.96
CA GLU A 120 12.67 21.15 8.05
C GLU A 120 12.39 19.63 8.12
N LYS A 121 11.12 19.21 7.95
CA LYS A 121 10.79 17.76 7.84
C LYS A 121 11.51 17.10 6.66
N GLU A 122 11.56 17.74 5.51
CA GLU A 122 12.30 17.24 4.33
C GLU A 122 13.79 17.03 4.65
N ARG A 123 14.43 18.01 5.32
CA ARG A 123 15.83 17.90 5.75
C ARG A 123 16.04 16.76 6.74
N GLN A 124 15.15 16.65 7.72
CA GLN A 124 15.18 15.56 8.70
C GLN A 124 15.01 14.19 8.04
N ALA A 125 14.06 14.07 7.12
CA ALA A 125 13.82 12.83 6.38
C ALA A 125 15.05 12.42 5.55
N LYS A 126 15.70 13.39 4.89
CA LYS A 126 16.94 13.12 4.13
C LYS A 126 18.06 12.59 5.01
N VAL A 127 18.30 13.22 6.17
CA VAL A 127 19.33 12.76 7.12
C VAL A 127 18.98 11.39 7.68
N PHE A 128 17.72 11.19 8.08
CA PHE A 128 17.25 9.92 8.61
C PHE A 128 17.38 8.78 7.60
N LEU A 129 16.96 8.98 6.35
CA LEU A 129 17.15 8.00 5.28
C LEU A 129 18.61 7.64 5.08
N THR A 130 19.50 8.64 5.06
CA THR A 130 20.94 8.40 4.94
C THR A 130 21.48 7.55 6.09
N LEU A 131 21.03 7.82 7.33
CA LEU A 131 21.42 7.02 8.49
C LEU A 131 20.92 5.57 8.37
N MET A 132 19.70 5.36 7.89
CA MET A 132 19.14 4.02 7.70
C MET A 132 19.89 3.25 6.61
N GLU A 133 20.29 3.90 5.51
CA GLU A 133 21.11 3.26 4.46
C GLU A 133 22.50 2.84 5.01
N LEU A 134 23.17 3.74 5.74
CA LEU A 134 24.45 3.42 6.38
C LEU A 134 24.32 2.28 7.41
N LEU A 135 23.20 2.24 8.14
CA LEU A 135 22.92 1.18 9.10
C LEU A 135 22.79 -0.18 8.42
N LYS A 136 22.10 -0.25 7.27
CA LYS A 136 21.97 -1.50 6.48
C LYS A 136 23.31 -2.11 6.10
N GLU A 137 24.34 -1.29 5.91
CA GLU A 137 25.71 -1.76 5.58
C GLU A 137 26.41 -2.44 6.76
N LYS A 138 25.99 -2.19 7.99
CA LYS A 138 26.69 -2.62 9.22
C LYS A 138 25.87 -3.56 10.10
N ASP A 139 24.56 -3.44 10.10
CA ASP A 139 23.67 -4.24 10.94
C ASP A 139 23.35 -5.59 10.30
N HIS A 140 24.32 -6.50 10.35
CA HIS A 140 24.15 -7.86 9.85
C HIS A 140 23.29 -8.75 10.75
N HIS A 141 22.87 -8.25 11.90
CA HIS A 141 22.04 -8.96 12.87
C HIS A 141 20.57 -8.51 12.86
N ALA A 142 20.22 -7.51 12.06
CA ALA A 142 18.84 -7.09 11.93
C ALA A 142 17.96 -8.25 11.45
N PRO A 143 16.87 -8.56 12.15
CA PRO A 143 15.96 -9.58 11.67
C PRO A 143 15.27 -9.12 10.39
N ALA A 144 15.05 -10.03 9.44
CA ALA A 144 14.24 -9.75 8.27
C ALA A 144 12.80 -9.49 8.73
N MET A 145 12.30 -8.29 8.49
CA MET A 145 10.95 -7.87 8.85
C MET A 145 9.99 -8.10 7.68
N VAL A 146 8.76 -8.47 8.01
CA VAL A 146 7.67 -8.54 7.02
C VAL A 146 7.24 -7.12 6.68
N GLU A 147 7.25 -6.78 5.39
CA GLU A 147 6.88 -5.44 4.95
C GLU A 147 5.42 -5.10 5.25
N VAL A 148 5.21 -3.85 5.65
CA VAL A 148 3.87 -3.32 5.91
C VAL A 148 3.21 -3.00 4.57
N PRO A 149 1.95 -3.44 4.32
CA PRO A 149 1.23 -3.05 3.11
C PRO A 149 1.12 -1.53 2.99
N VAL A 150 1.38 -0.98 1.81
CA VAL A 150 1.39 0.48 1.57
C VAL A 150 0.05 1.13 1.93
N ARG A 151 -1.05 0.40 1.75
CA ARG A 151 -2.42 0.85 2.09
C ARG A 151 -2.96 0.28 3.40
N ALA A 152 -2.11 -0.18 4.30
CA ALA A 152 -2.55 -0.65 5.60
C ALA A 152 -3.31 0.46 6.35
N ARG A 153 -4.56 0.18 6.75
CA ARG A 153 -5.43 1.16 7.45
C ARG A 153 -4.94 1.53 8.84
N MET A 154 -4.22 0.63 9.49
CA MET A 154 -3.65 0.84 10.83
C MET A 154 -2.27 0.21 10.87
N VAL A 155 -1.23 1.03 10.87
CA VAL A 155 0.14 0.58 11.14
C VAL A 155 0.39 0.71 12.64
N ASP A 156 0.50 -0.42 13.33
CA ASP A 156 0.77 -0.49 14.76
C ASP A 156 1.67 -1.70 15.10
N GLU A 157 1.85 -2.00 16.38
CA GLU A 157 2.71 -3.09 16.85
C GLU A 157 2.38 -4.47 16.25
N ARG A 158 1.18 -4.67 15.69
CA ARG A 158 0.80 -5.93 15.02
C ARG A 158 1.62 -6.20 13.76
N TYR A 159 2.17 -5.16 13.14
CA TYR A 159 3.05 -5.26 11.96
C TYR A 159 4.53 -5.47 12.32
N ASN A 160 4.90 -5.43 13.59
CA ASN A 160 6.25 -5.80 14.04
C ASN A 160 6.42 -7.34 13.98
N ILE A 161 6.53 -7.87 12.77
CA ILE A 161 6.59 -9.30 12.47
C ILE A 161 7.90 -9.58 11.75
N THR A 162 8.67 -10.54 12.27
CA THR A 162 9.84 -11.06 11.55
C THR A 162 9.44 -12.21 10.62
N GLU A 163 10.23 -12.46 9.58
CA GLU A 163 10.00 -13.61 8.69
C GLU A 163 10.04 -14.95 9.43
N ASP A 164 10.93 -15.09 10.40
CA ASP A 164 11.00 -16.28 11.27
C ASP A 164 9.72 -16.46 12.10
N GLU A 165 9.18 -15.37 12.64
CA GLU A 165 7.91 -15.40 13.37
C GLU A 165 6.75 -15.74 12.44
N ARG A 166 6.70 -15.16 11.25
CA ARG A 166 5.70 -15.47 10.23
C ARG A 166 5.70 -16.96 9.90
N GLN A 167 6.86 -17.54 9.61
CA GLN A 167 6.98 -18.96 9.27
C GLN A 167 6.54 -19.88 10.42
N LYS A 168 6.92 -19.57 11.66
CA LYS A 168 6.49 -20.31 12.84
C LYS A 168 4.98 -20.28 13.04
N VAL A 169 4.37 -19.10 12.83
CA VAL A 169 2.92 -18.92 12.93
C VAL A 169 2.21 -19.72 11.82
N LEU A 170 2.65 -19.61 10.57
CA LEU A 170 2.06 -20.34 9.45
C LEU A 170 2.15 -21.87 9.66
N THR A 171 3.31 -22.38 10.04
CA THR A 171 3.49 -23.82 10.34
C THR A 171 2.58 -24.28 11.48
N LYS A 172 2.39 -23.47 12.50
CA LYS A 172 1.51 -23.79 13.65
C LYS A 172 0.04 -23.88 13.25
N TYR A 173 -0.44 -22.97 12.42
CA TYR A 173 -1.86 -22.84 12.10
C TYR A 173 -2.25 -23.55 10.80
N PHE A 174 -1.32 -23.79 9.89
CA PHE A 174 -1.49 -24.56 8.66
C PHE A 174 -0.62 -25.83 8.68
N PRO A 175 -0.98 -26.85 9.44
CA PRO A 175 -0.11 -28.03 9.64
C PRO A 175 0.08 -28.89 8.39
N LYS A 176 -0.73 -28.68 7.33
CA LYS A 176 -0.64 -29.38 6.03
C LYS A 176 -0.17 -28.46 4.90
N GLY A 177 0.48 -27.32 5.24
CA GLY A 177 0.86 -26.29 4.28
C GLY A 177 -0.20 -25.19 4.15
N THR A 178 0.24 -24.03 3.64
CA THR A 178 -0.60 -22.81 3.57
C THR A 178 -1.77 -22.93 2.58
N ASP A 179 -1.71 -23.85 1.63
CA ASP A 179 -2.84 -24.21 0.75
C ASP A 179 -3.88 -25.11 1.46
N GLY A 180 -3.53 -25.65 2.63
CA GLY A 180 -4.38 -26.54 3.40
C GLY A 180 -5.38 -25.80 4.30
N ARG A 181 -6.07 -26.60 5.14
CA ARG A 181 -7.04 -26.07 6.11
C ARG A 181 -6.36 -25.47 7.32
N LEU A 182 -6.93 -24.37 7.80
CA LEU A 182 -6.56 -23.74 9.06
C LEU A 182 -6.98 -24.62 10.23
N LYS A 183 -6.08 -24.87 11.17
CA LYS A 183 -6.31 -25.70 12.35
C LYS A 183 -7.32 -25.06 13.33
N THR A 184 -7.22 -23.76 13.52
CA THR A 184 -8.08 -22.97 14.43
C THR A 184 -7.93 -21.49 14.10
N PHE A 185 -9.00 -20.73 14.30
CA PHE A 185 -8.98 -19.26 14.18
C PHE A 185 -8.91 -18.54 15.53
N LYS A 186 -8.85 -19.30 16.63
CA LYS A 186 -8.66 -18.76 17.98
C LYS A 186 -7.17 -18.45 18.22
N MET A 187 -6.77 -17.21 18.00
CA MET A 187 -5.38 -16.76 18.07
C MET A 187 -5.25 -15.28 18.43
N GLN A 188 -4.03 -14.84 18.76
CA GLN A 188 -3.72 -13.44 19.02
C GLN A 188 -3.86 -12.59 17.75
N GLU A 189 -4.12 -11.28 17.89
CA GLU A 189 -4.36 -10.37 16.75
C GLU A 189 -3.17 -10.33 15.77
N LYS A 190 -1.94 -10.32 16.28
CA LYS A 190 -0.72 -10.38 15.45
C LYS A 190 -0.68 -11.65 14.59
N HIS A 191 -1.04 -12.80 15.14
CA HIS A 191 -1.12 -14.06 14.39
C HIS A 191 -2.27 -14.06 13.38
N LYS A 192 -3.41 -13.41 13.71
CA LYS A 192 -4.52 -13.26 12.77
C LYS A 192 -4.08 -12.50 11.53
N LEU A 193 -3.33 -11.41 11.70
CA LEU A 193 -2.82 -10.63 10.58
C LEU A 193 -1.98 -11.51 9.63
N ILE A 194 -1.06 -12.31 10.18
CA ILE A 194 -0.21 -13.24 9.40
C ILE A 194 -1.08 -14.25 8.64
N VAL A 195 -2.00 -14.90 9.34
CA VAL A 195 -2.86 -15.95 8.76
C VAL A 195 -3.81 -15.37 7.72
N LEU A 196 -4.40 -14.20 7.96
CA LEU A 196 -5.33 -13.57 7.03
C LEU A 196 -4.62 -13.07 5.76
N ARG A 197 -3.38 -12.59 5.86
CA ARG A 197 -2.57 -12.24 4.69
C ARG A 197 -2.30 -13.47 3.83
N GLU A 198 -1.92 -14.59 4.43
CA GLU A 198 -1.70 -15.85 3.71
C GLU A 198 -2.99 -16.37 3.05
N ILE A 199 -4.14 -16.21 3.71
CA ILE A 199 -5.44 -16.55 3.10
C ILE A 199 -5.77 -15.63 1.92
N ALA A 200 -5.39 -14.34 1.99
CA ALA A 200 -5.61 -13.39 0.90
C ALA A 200 -4.87 -13.78 -0.39
N ASP A 201 -3.72 -14.43 -0.29
CA ASP A 201 -2.96 -14.91 -1.44
C ASP A 201 -3.67 -16.02 -2.25
N ARG A 202 -4.77 -16.59 -1.73
CA ARG A 202 -5.63 -17.54 -2.47
C ARG A 202 -6.59 -16.86 -3.46
N PHE A 203 -6.69 -15.54 -3.40
CA PHE A 203 -7.55 -14.75 -4.28
C PHE A 203 -6.74 -14.08 -5.37
N VAL A 204 -7.33 -13.95 -6.56
CA VAL A 204 -6.69 -13.29 -7.69
C VAL A 204 -6.92 -11.77 -7.60
N LYS A 205 -5.85 -11.00 -7.68
CA LYS A 205 -5.92 -9.53 -7.70
C LYS A 205 -6.73 -9.04 -8.91
N GLY A 206 -7.56 -8.01 -8.68
CA GLY A 206 -8.40 -7.43 -9.73
C GLY A 206 -9.63 -8.26 -10.11
N GLN A 207 -9.81 -9.45 -9.55
CA GLN A 207 -11.00 -10.27 -9.79
C GLN A 207 -12.14 -9.89 -8.84
N ILE A 208 -13.34 -9.79 -9.39
CA ILE A 208 -14.59 -9.64 -8.63
C ILE A 208 -15.16 -11.05 -8.37
N TYR A 209 -15.50 -11.32 -7.13
CA TYR A 209 -16.10 -12.57 -6.66
C TYR A 209 -17.53 -12.32 -6.19
N HIS A 210 -18.47 -13.20 -6.57
CA HIS A 210 -19.78 -13.22 -5.94
C HIS A 210 -19.70 -13.83 -4.53
N GLU A 211 -20.67 -13.54 -3.68
CA GLU A 211 -20.68 -14.04 -2.30
C GLU A 211 -20.54 -15.57 -2.24
N LYS A 212 -21.15 -16.29 -3.17
CA LYS A 212 -21.05 -17.75 -3.25
C LYS A 212 -19.63 -18.23 -3.52
N ASP A 213 -18.91 -17.55 -4.41
CA ASP A 213 -17.57 -17.95 -4.84
C ASP A 213 -16.56 -17.70 -3.71
N ILE A 214 -16.62 -16.52 -3.07
CA ILE A 214 -15.74 -16.21 -1.93
C ILE A 214 -16.00 -17.15 -0.75
N ASN A 215 -17.29 -17.50 -0.50
CA ASN A 215 -17.63 -18.44 0.55
C ASN A 215 -17.06 -19.84 0.26
N ALA A 216 -17.11 -20.30 -0.98
CA ALA A 216 -16.53 -21.60 -1.37
C ALA A 216 -15.02 -21.65 -1.11
N ILE A 217 -14.28 -20.62 -1.53
CA ILE A 217 -12.83 -20.52 -1.28
C ILE A 217 -12.52 -20.52 0.21
N LEU A 218 -13.23 -19.71 1.00
CA LEU A 218 -12.98 -19.60 2.44
C LEU A 218 -13.43 -20.84 3.23
N GLN A 219 -14.44 -21.56 2.75
CA GLN A 219 -14.90 -22.83 3.35
C GLN A 219 -13.86 -23.94 3.23
N GLU A 220 -13.05 -23.91 2.17
CA GLU A 220 -11.90 -24.81 2.06
C GLU A 220 -10.83 -24.50 3.11
N VAL A 221 -10.73 -23.23 3.54
CA VAL A 221 -9.78 -22.79 4.56
C VAL A 221 -10.25 -23.16 5.98
N TYR A 222 -11.50 -22.82 6.32
CA TYR A 222 -12.02 -22.98 7.69
C TYR A 222 -13.53 -23.11 7.71
N ASP A 223 -14.07 -23.95 8.62
CA ASP A 223 -15.51 -24.22 8.69
C ASP A 223 -16.33 -22.97 9.00
N ASP A 224 -15.88 -22.14 9.96
CA ASP A 224 -16.48 -20.82 10.21
C ASP A 224 -15.89 -19.76 9.26
N TYR A 225 -16.09 -19.97 7.97
CA TYR A 225 -15.64 -19.07 6.91
C TYR A 225 -16.27 -17.67 6.99
N VAL A 226 -17.46 -17.55 7.58
CA VAL A 226 -18.13 -16.25 7.76
C VAL A 226 -17.32 -15.36 8.70
N THR A 227 -16.81 -15.91 9.78
CA THR A 227 -15.91 -15.19 10.69
C THR A 227 -14.62 -14.81 10.00
N VAL A 228 -13.99 -15.71 9.24
CA VAL A 228 -12.77 -15.40 8.47
C VAL A 228 -13.03 -14.24 7.49
N ARG A 229 -14.09 -14.32 6.69
CA ARG A 229 -14.49 -13.27 5.74
C ARG A 229 -14.67 -11.91 6.40
N ARG A 230 -15.35 -11.85 7.55
CA ARG A 230 -15.54 -10.62 8.32
C ARG A 230 -14.21 -10.01 8.75
N TYR A 231 -13.30 -10.82 9.27
CA TYR A 231 -11.97 -10.34 9.66
C TYR A 231 -11.14 -9.89 8.46
N MET A 232 -11.22 -10.56 7.32
CA MET A 232 -10.52 -10.10 6.10
C MET A 232 -10.99 -8.70 5.66
N ILE A 233 -12.28 -8.40 5.80
CA ILE A 233 -12.83 -7.06 5.53
C ILE A 233 -12.38 -6.05 6.61
N GLU A 234 -12.44 -6.42 7.88
CA GLU A 234 -12.05 -5.58 9.00
C GLU A 234 -10.57 -5.19 8.93
N TYR A 235 -9.70 -6.14 8.58
CA TYR A 235 -8.26 -5.90 8.37
C TYR A 235 -7.93 -5.24 7.03
N GLY A 236 -8.93 -4.99 6.19
CA GLY A 236 -8.76 -4.29 4.92
C GLY A 236 -8.08 -5.11 3.83
N LEU A 237 -8.12 -6.44 3.92
CA LEU A 237 -7.62 -7.35 2.89
C LEU A 237 -8.67 -7.62 1.81
N LEU A 238 -9.95 -7.62 2.18
CA LEU A 238 -11.08 -7.70 1.27
C LEU A 238 -11.92 -6.43 1.36
N ASP A 239 -12.56 -6.06 0.25
CA ASP A 239 -13.63 -5.07 0.22
C ASP A 239 -14.88 -5.68 -0.44
N ARG A 240 -16.03 -5.00 -0.32
CA ARG A 240 -17.29 -5.48 -0.85
C ARG A 240 -18.23 -4.34 -1.20
N LYS A 241 -19.22 -4.62 -2.06
CA LYS A 241 -20.38 -3.74 -2.23
C LYS A 241 -21.21 -3.68 -0.94
N PRO A 242 -21.90 -2.56 -0.66
CA PRO A 242 -22.75 -2.42 0.53
C PRO A 242 -23.84 -3.51 0.64
N ASP A 243 -24.35 -3.98 -0.48
CA ASP A 243 -25.37 -5.05 -0.56
C ASP A 243 -24.79 -6.47 -0.39
N GLY A 244 -23.44 -6.61 -0.34
CA GLY A 244 -22.76 -7.89 -0.18
C GLY A 244 -22.79 -8.79 -1.42
N SER A 245 -23.20 -8.28 -2.58
CA SER A 245 -23.28 -9.06 -3.83
C SER A 245 -21.92 -9.38 -4.45
N GLU A 246 -20.94 -8.49 -4.28
CA GLU A 246 -19.62 -8.58 -4.88
C GLU A 246 -18.53 -8.27 -3.86
N TYR A 247 -17.42 -8.99 -4.00
CA TYR A 247 -16.23 -8.90 -3.17
C TYR A 247 -14.99 -8.87 -4.05
N TRP A 248 -13.93 -8.21 -3.59
CA TRP A 248 -12.63 -8.20 -4.26
C TRP A 248 -11.50 -8.07 -3.23
N LEU A 249 -10.30 -8.52 -3.61
CA LEU A 249 -9.10 -8.17 -2.84
C LEU A 249 -8.97 -6.65 -2.84
N LYS A 250 -8.83 -6.09 -1.67
CA LYS A 250 -8.42 -4.70 -1.59
C LYS A 250 -6.97 -4.63 -2.04
N GLU A 251 -6.73 -3.83 -3.06
CA GLU A 251 -5.36 -3.59 -3.52
C GLU A 251 -4.54 -3.01 -2.35
N SER A 252 -3.52 -3.78 -1.94
CA SER A 252 -2.59 -3.41 -0.88
C SER A 252 -1.49 -2.53 -1.41
#